data_a4fe3de404054f418f48e03d4c03db6a
#
_entry.id   a4fe3de404054f418f48e03d4c03db6a
#
_cell.length_a   1.000
_cell.length_b   1.000
_cell.length_c   1.000
_cell.angle_alpha   90.00
_cell.angle_beta   90.00
_cell.angle_gamma   90.00
#
_symmetry.space_group_name_H-M   'P 1'
#
loop_
_entity.id
_entity.type
_entity.pdbx_description
1 polymer ?
#
loop_
_entity_poly.entity_id
_entity_poly.type
_entity_poly.pdbx_seq_one_letter_code
_entity_poly.pdbx_strand_id
1 'polypeptide(L)'
;MRRKRTAWILCVVALTTVLYTIVVSRMDRKTDIIVGGVDGAFVRGDSVSFADPNATETPEPTPDIWPDIDITLPQYQMVNEEHNLAAAFEPEVAKIERTSYMMFSVAAMPHLDAMLDALEDAGFTVHVGGAYRSYSFQNKMFNSKASQIAYPVTDYTDPKYQEAVEEAKKITMMPGTSEHQLGLAVDLFDKQYTRLVYSEMNQDFYAWLDEHCAEYGFIKRYPTKKLLLTGWDEPWHYRYVGVEAAKFIMENDLCYEEFYAHYVPEFKY
;
A
#
# COMPACT_ATOMS: atom_id res chain seq x y z
N MET A 1 20.64 -53.25 -7.76
CA MET A 1 20.10 -52.10 -6.98
C MET A 1 19.65 -50.88 -7.80
N ARG A 2 20.08 -50.71 -9.06
CA ARG A 2 19.70 -49.51 -9.90
C ARG A 2 18.23 -49.52 -10.41
N ARG A 3 17.61 -50.67 -10.65
CA ARG A 3 16.23 -50.75 -11.21
C ARG A 3 15.10 -50.34 -10.27
N LYS A 4 15.30 -50.40 -8.94
CA LYS A 4 14.24 -50.00 -7.97
C LYS A 4 14.15 -48.48 -7.74
N ARG A 5 15.21 -47.72 -7.96
CA ARG A 5 15.22 -46.26 -7.81
C ARG A 5 14.51 -45.53 -8.97
N THR A 6 14.63 -46.09 -10.20
CA THR A 6 13.98 -45.49 -11.40
C THR A 6 12.48 -45.66 -11.37
N ALA A 7 11.94 -46.76 -10.83
CA ALA A 7 10.50 -46.99 -10.69
C ALA A 7 9.87 -46.03 -9.66
N TRP A 8 10.58 -45.69 -8.58
CA TRP A 8 10.10 -44.75 -7.58
C TRP A 8 10.01 -43.31 -8.09
N ILE A 9 10.98 -42.86 -8.85
CA ILE A 9 11.01 -41.53 -9.46
C ILE A 9 9.86 -41.37 -10.48
N LEU A 10 9.59 -42.39 -11.28
CA LEU A 10 8.50 -42.39 -12.25
C LEU A 10 7.12 -42.39 -11.57
N CYS A 11 6.95 -43.09 -10.44
CA CYS A 11 5.69 -43.04 -9.69
C CYS A 11 5.44 -41.69 -9.02
N VAL A 12 6.47 -41.00 -8.51
CA VAL A 12 6.33 -39.68 -7.88
C VAL A 12 5.99 -38.63 -8.93
N VAL A 13 6.63 -38.66 -10.11
CA VAL A 13 6.32 -37.74 -11.21
C VAL A 13 4.91 -38.00 -11.78
N ALA A 14 4.46 -39.25 -11.88
CA ALA A 14 3.12 -39.58 -12.32
C ALA A 14 2.03 -39.14 -11.30
N LEU A 15 2.29 -39.24 -10.01
CA LEU A 15 1.36 -38.77 -8.97
C LEU A 15 1.25 -37.23 -8.95
N THR A 16 2.35 -36.51 -9.16
CA THR A 16 2.33 -35.04 -9.20
C THR A 16 1.61 -34.51 -10.45
N THR A 17 1.77 -35.15 -11.61
CA THR A 17 1.05 -34.80 -12.83
C THR A 17 -0.44 -35.13 -12.75
N VAL A 18 -0.84 -36.22 -12.11
CA VAL A 18 -2.26 -36.57 -11.91
C VAL A 18 -2.92 -35.61 -10.90
N LEU A 19 -2.23 -35.22 -9.83
CA LEU A 19 -2.73 -34.20 -8.92
C LEU A 19 -2.87 -32.83 -9.60
N TYR A 20 -1.92 -32.44 -10.45
CA TYR A 20 -2.00 -31.19 -11.21
C TYR A 20 -3.17 -31.18 -12.19
N THR A 21 -3.39 -32.28 -12.94
CA THR A 21 -4.55 -32.41 -13.84
C THR A 21 -5.89 -32.45 -13.14
N ILE A 22 -5.97 -33.05 -11.93
CA ILE A 22 -7.22 -33.06 -11.14
C ILE A 22 -7.52 -31.65 -10.56
N VAL A 23 -6.49 -30.88 -10.19
CA VAL A 23 -6.67 -29.50 -9.73
C VAL A 23 -7.12 -28.61 -10.87
N VAL A 24 -6.53 -28.74 -12.08
CA VAL A 24 -6.88 -27.92 -13.25
C VAL A 24 -8.26 -28.33 -13.83
N SER A 25 -8.67 -29.60 -13.79
CA SER A 25 -9.96 -30.06 -14.30
C SER A 25 -11.16 -29.76 -13.39
N ARG A 26 -10.93 -29.35 -12.14
CA ARG A 26 -11.98 -28.91 -11.21
C ARG A 26 -12.14 -27.40 -11.10
N MET A 27 -11.39 -26.63 -11.88
CA MET A 27 -11.61 -25.18 -12.03
C MET A 27 -12.79 -24.98 -12.99
N ASP A 28 -13.99 -25.07 -12.46
CA ASP A 28 -15.20 -24.66 -13.16
C ASP A 28 -15.16 -23.14 -13.38
N ARG A 29 -15.61 -22.71 -14.56
CA ARG A 29 -15.52 -21.34 -15.07
C ARG A 29 -16.29 -20.32 -14.23
N LYS A 30 -15.75 -19.98 -13.07
CA LYS A 30 -16.02 -18.73 -12.37
C LYS A 30 -14.69 -18.01 -12.28
N THR A 31 -14.65 -16.84 -12.86
CA THR A 31 -13.49 -15.95 -12.81
C THR A 31 -13.24 -15.56 -11.37
N ASP A 32 -12.32 -16.27 -10.69
CA ASP A 32 -11.82 -15.87 -9.39
C ASP A 32 -10.88 -14.70 -9.60
N ILE A 33 -11.26 -13.50 -9.16
CA ILE A 33 -10.35 -12.36 -9.08
C ILE A 33 -9.43 -12.62 -7.90
N ILE A 34 -8.15 -12.77 -8.20
CA ILE A 34 -7.11 -12.94 -7.19
C ILE A 34 -6.67 -11.54 -6.75
N VAL A 35 -7.03 -11.15 -5.56
CA VAL A 35 -6.45 -9.98 -4.90
C VAL A 35 -5.09 -10.41 -4.36
N GLY A 36 -4.01 -9.94 -5.00
CA GLY A 36 -2.66 -10.32 -4.65
C GLY A 36 -2.20 -9.67 -3.36
N GLY A 37 -2.04 -10.48 -2.32
CA GLY A 37 -1.22 -10.09 -1.18
C GLY A 37 0.26 -10.27 -1.50
N VAL A 38 1.11 -9.44 -0.93
CA VAL A 38 2.56 -9.56 -1.00
C VAL A 38 3.00 -10.94 -0.49
N ASP A 39 3.82 -11.63 -1.28
CA ASP A 39 4.46 -12.93 -1.01
C ASP A 39 3.58 -14.19 -1.08
N GLY A 40 2.94 -14.44 -2.23
CA GLY A 40 2.61 -15.81 -2.67
C GLY A 40 1.60 -16.60 -1.84
N ALA A 41 0.89 -16.01 -0.91
CA ALA A 41 -0.19 -16.63 -0.17
C ALA A 41 -1.53 -16.31 -0.84
N PHE A 42 -2.13 -17.30 -1.50
CA PHE A 42 -3.49 -17.19 -2.03
C PHE A 42 -4.48 -17.27 -0.87
N VAL A 43 -5.23 -16.21 -0.63
CA VAL A 43 -6.40 -16.25 0.24
C VAL A 43 -7.62 -16.53 -0.63
N ARG A 44 -8.27 -17.65 -0.39
CA ARG A 44 -9.57 -17.99 -0.99
C ARG A 44 -10.63 -17.21 -0.21
N GLY A 45 -11.08 -16.08 -0.76
CA GLY A 45 -12.24 -15.36 -0.24
C GLY A 45 -13.52 -16.09 -0.64
N ASP A 46 -14.44 -16.28 0.32
CA ASP A 46 -15.81 -16.68 0.02
C ASP A 46 -16.45 -15.59 -0.85
N SER A 47 -17.09 -16.03 -1.91
CA SER A 47 -17.84 -15.31 -2.91
C SER A 47 -18.02 -13.79 -2.67
N VAL A 48 -17.19 -12.97 -3.31
CA VAL A 48 -17.48 -11.55 -3.48
C VAL A 48 -18.65 -11.46 -4.44
N SER A 49 -19.81 -11.04 -3.95
CA SER A 49 -20.93 -10.71 -4.82
C SER A 49 -20.55 -9.41 -5.55
N PHE A 50 -20.37 -9.50 -6.86
CA PHE A 50 -20.21 -8.28 -7.67
C PHE A 50 -21.48 -7.45 -7.51
N ALA A 51 -21.32 -6.18 -7.16
CA ALA A 51 -22.39 -5.20 -7.27
C ALA A 51 -22.91 -5.21 -8.70
N ASP A 52 -24.21 -5.13 -8.87
CA ASP A 52 -24.87 -4.99 -10.16
C ASP A 52 -24.23 -3.80 -10.92
N PRO A 53 -23.66 -3.98 -12.13
CA PRO A 53 -23.07 -2.89 -12.88
C PRO A 53 -24.09 -1.79 -13.25
N ASN A 54 -25.38 -2.02 -12.99
CA ASN A 54 -26.44 -1.03 -13.08
C ASN A 54 -26.97 -0.55 -11.70
N ALA A 55 -26.37 -0.99 -10.60
CA ALA A 55 -26.65 -0.37 -9.32
C ALA A 55 -26.17 1.08 -9.40
N THR A 56 -27.09 2.02 -9.51
CA THR A 56 -26.82 3.42 -9.27
C THR A 56 -26.41 3.51 -7.80
N GLU A 57 -25.11 3.56 -7.55
CA GLU A 57 -24.61 3.92 -6.23
C GLU A 57 -25.27 5.26 -5.92
N THR A 58 -26.08 5.28 -4.86
CA THR A 58 -26.57 6.55 -4.32
C THR A 58 -25.31 7.28 -3.90
N PRO A 59 -24.97 8.44 -4.49
CA PRO A 59 -23.77 9.16 -4.11
C PRO A 59 -23.83 9.36 -2.60
N GLU A 60 -22.76 8.98 -1.88
CA GLU A 60 -22.66 9.29 -0.46
C GLU A 60 -22.85 10.79 -0.27
N PRO A 61 -23.56 11.21 0.78
CA PRO A 61 -23.85 12.62 0.97
C PRO A 61 -22.55 13.41 1.04
N THR A 62 -22.36 14.32 0.10
CA THR A 62 -21.23 15.25 0.11
C THR A 62 -21.31 16.07 1.39
N PRO A 63 -20.22 16.24 2.14
CA PRO A 63 -20.21 17.08 3.33
C PRO A 63 -20.76 18.49 3.03
N ASP A 64 -21.62 19.00 3.90
CA ASP A 64 -22.26 20.30 3.70
C ASP A 64 -21.27 21.49 3.72
N ILE A 65 -20.15 21.34 4.46
CA ILE A 65 -19.14 22.39 4.66
C ILE A 65 -17.74 21.79 4.52
N TRP A 66 -17.03 22.20 3.49
CA TRP A 66 -15.62 21.84 3.26
C TRP A 66 -14.68 22.81 3.97
N PRO A 67 -13.51 22.38 4.49
CA PRO A 67 -12.55 23.27 5.12
C PRO A 67 -11.98 24.31 4.14
N ASP A 68 -11.78 25.53 4.63
CA ASP A 68 -11.15 26.61 3.84
C ASP A 68 -9.63 26.47 3.90
N ILE A 69 -9.08 25.70 2.95
CA ILE A 69 -7.64 25.39 2.88
C ILE A 69 -7.02 25.90 1.57
N ASP A 70 -5.75 26.19 1.61
CA ASP A 70 -4.94 26.41 0.42
C ASP A 70 -4.36 25.06 -0.07
N ILE A 71 -5.03 24.44 -1.03
CA ILE A 71 -4.65 23.13 -1.60
C ILE A 71 -3.27 23.15 -2.29
N THR A 72 -2.69 24.33 -2.54
CA THR A 72 -1.36 24.47 -3.16
C THR A 72 -0.21 24.28 -2.17
N LEU A 73 -0.50 24.20 -0.87
CA LEU A 73 0.52 23.98 0.15
C LEU A 73 1.16 22.59 0.01
N PRO A 74 2.45 22.45 0.35
CA PRO A 74 3.21 21.20 0.14
C PRO A 74 2.60 19.94 0.76
N GLN A 75 1.92 20.09 1.92
CA GLN A 75 1.27 18.94 2.58
C GLN A 75 0.09 18.37 1.78
N TYR A 76 -0.46 19.13 0.83
CA TYR A 76 -1.55 18.67 -0.02
C TYR A 76 -1.10 18.19 -1.40
N GLN A 77 0.19 18.12 -1.66
CA GLN A 77 0.68 17.65 -2.97
C GLN A 77 0.22 16.22 -3.25
N MET A 78 -0.56 16.03 -4.31
CA MET A 78 -0.94 14.70 -4.81
C MET A 78 0.29 14.01 -5.41
N VAL A 79 0.45 12.74 -5.10
CA VAL A 79 1.50 11.88 -5.69
C VAL A 79 0.93 10.52 -6.03
N ASN A 80 0.96 10.18 -7.29
CA ASN A 80 0.55 8.90 -7.86
C ASN A 80 1.23 8.70 -9.23
N GLU A 81 0.76 7.76 -10.05
CA GLU A 81 1.32 7.51 -11.38
C GLU A 81 1.12 8.68 -12.35
N GLU A 82 0.04 9.44 -12.23
CA GLU A 82 -0.26 10.60 -13.08
C GLU A 82 0.38 11.89 -12.56
N HIS A 83 0.62 11.97 -11.25
CA HIS A 83 1.18 13.13 -10.55
C HIS A 83 2.51 12.73 -9.89
N ASN A 84 3.49 12.37 -10.71
CA ASN A 84 4.78 11.89 -10.21
C ASN A 84 5.73 13.05 -9.84
N LEU A 85 6.56 12.78 -8.84
CA LEU A 85 7.63 13.67 -8.40
C LEU A 85 8.86 13.54 -9.30
N ALA A 86 9.51 14.65 -9.56
CA ALA A 86 10.80 14.65 -10.25
C ALA A 86 11.86 13.88 -9.44
N ALA A 87 12.83 13.28 -10.14
CA ALA A 87 13.94 12.57 -9.49
C ALA A 87 14.80 13.48 -8.59
N ALA A 88 14.84 14.78 -8.88
CA ALA A 88 15.56 15.79 -8.12
C ALA A 88 14.71 16.42 -6.99
N PHE A 89 13.47 15.96 -6.78
CA PHE A 89 12.65 16.45 -5.67
C PHE A 89 13.19 15.91 -4.35
N GLU A 90 13.63 16.81 -3.49
CA GLU A 90 14.18 16.53 -2.16
C GLU A 90 13.50 17.45 -1.14
N PRO A 91 12.62 16.93 -0.25
CA PRO A 91 12.02 17.73 0.81
C PRO A 91 13.01 17.97 1.95
N GLU A 92 12.75 18.97 2.76
CA GLU A 92 13.48 19.18 4.00
C GLU A 92 13.05 18.12 5.03
N VAL A 93 13.96 17.20 5.38
CA VAL A 93 13.72 16.10 6.29
C VAL A 93 14.75 16.05 7.41
N ALA A 94 14.32 15.59 8.58
CA ALA A 94 15.18 15.31 9.72
C ALA A 94 14.98 13.87 10.20
N LYS A 95 15.92 13.38 10.99
CA LYS A 95 15.86 12.04 11.58
C LYS A 95 14.73 11.96 12.61
N ILE A 96 13.93 10.91 12.56
CA ILE A 96 12.99 10.54 13.60
C ILE A 96 13.82 10.00 14.78
N GLU A 97 13.87 10.71 15.91
CA GLU A 97 14.81 10.44 17.01
C GLU A 97 14.71 9.02 17.59
N ARG A 98 13.49 8.45 17.65
CA ARG A 98 13.27 7.07 18.14
C ARG A 98 13.65 5.97 17.14
N THR A 99 14.17 6.35 15.95
CA THR A 99 14.65 5.41 14.92
C THR A 99 16.16 5.55 14.69
N SER A 100 16.79 4.52 14.09
CA SER A 100 18.22 4.57 13.79
C SER A 100 18.56 5.47 12.60
N TYR A 101 17.68 5.53 11.57
CA TYR A 101 17.99 6.18 10.28
C TYR A 101 16.78 6.73 9.53
N MET A 102 15.56 6.51 10.02
CA MET A 102 14.35 6.98 9.32
C MET A 102 14.28 8.51 9.38
N MET A 103 13.89 9.10 8.25
CA MET A 103 13.77 10.55 8.11
C MET A 103 12.30 10.92 7.84
N PHE A 104 11.89 12.10 8.29
CA PHE A 104 10.54 12.62 8.05
C PHE A 104 10.60 14.14 7.87
N SER A 105 9.55 14.73 7.27
CA SER A 105 9.47 16.18 7.04
C SER A 105 9.70 16.98 8.33
N VAL A 106 10.60 17.96 8.27
CA VAL A 106 10.87 18.86 9.41
C VAL A 106 9.61 19.57 9.86
N ALA A 107 8.80 20.04 8.91
CA ALA A 107 7.56 20.78 9.22
C ALA A 107 6.48 19.89 9.87
N ALA A 108 6.43 18.60 9.55
CA ALA A 108 5.44 17.67 10.08
C ALA A 108 5.96 16.83 11.26
N MET A 109 7.25 16.89 11.59
CA MET A 109 7.87 16.11 12.66
C MET A 109 7.18 16.27 14.03
N PRO A 110 6.83 17.48 14.49
CA PRO A 110 6.17 17.62 15.80
C PRO A 110 4.82 16.88 15.88
N HIS A 111 4.11 16.78 14.75
CA HIS A 111 2.84 16.05 14.65
C HIS A 111 3.05 14.54 14.67
N LEU A 112 4.10 14.06 13.98
CA LEU A 112 4.48 12.66 14.03
C LEU A 112 4.89 12.25 15.44
N ASP A 113 5.79 13.00 16.07
CA ASP A 113 6.25 12.70 17.43
C ASP A 113 5.08 12.64 18.41
N ALA A 114 4.15 13.61 18.36
CA ALA A 114 2.97 13.63 19.22
C ALA A 114 2.05 12.40 19.00
N MET A 115 1.86 11.96 17.76
CA MET A 115 1.08 10.75 17.44
C MET A 115 1.76 9.48 17.97
N LEU A 116 3.09 9.39 17.82
CA LEU A 116 3.85 8.23 18.29
C LEU A 116 3.89 8.18 19.84
N ASP A 117 4.01 9.34 20.52
CA ASP A 117 3.92 9.43 21.98
C ASP A 117 2.53 8.98 22.48
N ALA A 118 1.48 9.43 21.84
CA ALA A 118 0.10 9.05 22.20
C ALA A 118 -0.19 7.56 22.01
N LEU A 119 0.38 6.93 20.97
CA LEU A 119 0.32 5.47 20.76
C LEU A 119 1.02 4.73 21.91
N GLU A 120 2.20 5.20 22.34
CA GLU A 120 2.94 4.62 23.47
C GLU A 120 2.21 4.82 24.79
N ASP A 121 1.61 5.99 25.01
CA ASP A 121 0.77 6.31 26.19
C ASP A 121 -0.50 5.43 26.23
N ALA A 122 -1.04 5.06 25.07
CA ALA A 122 -2.15 4.10 24.96
C ALA A 122 -1.71 2.64 25.20
N GLY A 123 -0.41 2.40 25.43
CA GLY A 123 0.15 1.09 25.78
C GLY A 123 0.63 0.26 24.60
N PHE A 124 0.70 0.83 23.40
CA PHE A 124 1.22 0.13 22.22
C PHE A 124 2.74 0.27 22.10
N THR A 125 3.40 -0.76 21.63
CA THR A 125 4.76 -0.62 21.07
C THR A 125 4.63 -0.04 19.66
N VAL A 126 5.53 0.86 19.28
CA VAL A 126 5.52 1.49 17.96
C VAL A 126 6.80 1.18 17.19
N HIS A 127 6.64 0.64 16.01
CA HIS A 127 7.70 0.38 15.05
C HIS A 127 7.45 1.17 13.77
N VAL A 128 8.34 2.12 13.45
CA VAL A 128 8.33 2.83 12.17
C VAL A 128 8.99 1.93 11.14
N GLY A 129 8.21 1.38 10.20
CA GLY A 129 8.69 0.47 9.17
C GLY A 129 9.12 1.17 7.88
N GLY A 130 8.57 2.37 7.62
CA GLY A 130 8.88 3.20 6.46
C GLY A 130 8.61 4.68 6.77
N ALA A 131 9.45 5.56 6.21
CA ALA A 131 9.28 7.00 6.27
C ALA A 131 9.82 7.62 4.97
N TYR A 132 10.51 8.75 4.99
CA TYR A 132 11.08 9.32 3.77
C TYR A 132 11.91 8.30 2.98
N ARG A 133 11.65 8.25 1.68
CA ARG A 133 12.41 7.45 0.71
C ARG A 133 12.78 8.33 -0.49
N SER A 134 14.07 8.50 -0.76
CA SER A 134 14.51 9.23 -1.94
C SER A 134 14.10 8.50 -3.24
N TYR A 135 14.00 9.23 -4.34
CA TYR A 135 13.77 8.65 -5.67
C TYR A 135 14.73 7.49 -5.97
N SER A 136 16.03 7.68 -5.67
CA SER A 136 17.04 6.66 -5.93
C SER A 136 16.85 5.40 -5.08
N PHE A 137 16.39 5.54 -3.84
CA PHE A 137 16.08 4.40 -2.97
C PHE A 137 14.84 3.64 -3.48
N GLN A 138 13.76 4.37 -3.83
CA GLN A 138 12.57 3.77 -4.41
C GLN A 138 12.88 3.04 -5.72
N ASN A 139 13.75 3.63 -6.58
CA ASN A 139 14.19 3.00 -7.81
C ASN A 139 14.93 1.67 -7.57
N LYS A 140 15.79 1.61 -6.54
CA LYS A 140 16.47 0.36 -6.16
C LYS A 140 15.48 -0.69 -5.66
N MET A 141 14.51 -0.31 -4.84
CA MET A 141 13.47 -1.20 -4.33
C MET A 141 12.64 -1.79 -5.48
N PHE A 142 12.16 -0.93 -6.37
CA PHE A 142 11.36 -1.32 -7.53
C PHE A 142 12.12 -2.29 -8.45
N ASN A 143 13.34 -1.92 -8.85
CA ASN A 143 14.18 -2.77 -9.71
C ASN A 143 14.55 -4.10 -9.04
N SER A 144 14.78 -4.10 -7.73
CA SER A 144 15.01 -5.34 -6.97
C SER A 144 13.77 -6.23 -7.01
N LYS A 145 12.57 -5.69 -6.86
CA LYS A 145 11.31 -6.45 -6.95
C LYS A 145 11.13 -7.03 -8.34
N ALA A 146 11.28 -6.23 -9.39
CA ALA A 146 11.19 -6.70 -10.78
C ALA A 146 12.20 -7.82 -11.07
N SER A 147 13.45 -7.66 -10.62
CA SER A 147 14.50 -8.70 -10.79
C SER A 147 14.18 -9.99 -10.04
N GLN A 148 13.58 -9.91 -8.85
CA GLN A 148 13.14 -11.10 -8.09
C GLN A 148 12.04 -11.86 -8.85
N ILE A 149 11.07 -11.15 -9.41
CA ILE A 149 9.97 -11.74 -10.18
C ILE A 149 10.51 -12.34 -11.50
N ALA A 150 11.41 -11.63 -12.17
CA ALA A 150 11.99 -12.08 -13.45
C ALA A 150 12.93 -13.28 -13.33
N TYR A 151 13.45 -13.59 -12.13
CA TYR A 151 14.45 -14.63 -11.96
C TYR A 151 14.05 -15.95 -12.63
N PRO A 152 14.93 -16.61 -13.40
CA PRO A 152 16.37 -16.35 -13.58
C PRO A 152 16.73 -15.39 -14.74
N VAL A 153 15.76 -14.72 -15.34
CA VAL A 153 15.99 -13.77 -16.44
C VAL A 153 16.65 -12.50 -15.88
N THR A 154 17.82 -12.13 -16.43
CA THR A 154 18.58 -10.94 -16.03
C THR A 154 18.71 -9.91 -17.15
N ASP A 155 18.31 -10.25 -18.36
CA ASP A 155 18.30 -9.34 -19.50
C ASP A 155 17.08 -8.44 -19.42
N TYR A 156 17.28 -7.14 -19.18
CA TYR A 156 16.25 -6.13 -19.07
C TYR A 156 15.44 -5.94 -20.38
N THR A 157 15.95 -6.41 -21.52
CA THR A 157 15.26 -6.34 -22.82
C THR A 157 14.42 -7.58 -23.12
N ASP A 158 14.56 -8.65 -22.33
CA ASP A 158 13.75 -9.86 -22.47
C ASP A 158 12.28 -9.54 -22.17
N PRO A 159 11.32 -9.98 -23.03
CA PRO A 159 9.89 -9.79 -22.78
C PRO A 159 9.43 -10.27 -21.41
N LYS A 160 9.98 -11.36 -20.87
CA LYS A 160 9.67 -11.86 -19.53
C LYS A 160 10.12 -10.91 -18.43
N TYR A 161 11.24 -10.19 -18.63
CA TYR A 161 11.64 -9.16 -17.69
C TYR A 161 10.65 -7.98 -17.72
N GLN A 162 10.18 -7.60 -18.90
CA GLN A 162 9.19 -6.55 -19.05
C GLN A 162 7.83 -6.94 -18.40
N GLU A 163 7.41 -8.20 -18.55
CA GLU A 163 6.25 -8.74 -17.82
C GLU A 163 6.46 -8.66 -16.31
N ALA A 164 7.66 -8.98 -15.81
CA ALA A 164 7.98 -8.88 -14.38
C ALA A 164 7.99 -7.43 -13.87
N VAL A 165 8.34 -6.46 -14.71
CA VAL A 165 8.21 -5.02 -14.39
C VAL A 165 6.74 -4.65 -14.20
N GLU A 166 5.84 -5.10 -15.09
CA GLU A 166 4.40 -4.83 -14.94
C GLU A 166 3.81 -5.51 -13.68
N GLU A 167 4.27 -6.72 -13.34
CA GLU A 167 3.87 -7.34 -12.07
C GLU A 167 4.44 -6.62 -10.85
N ALA A 168 5.67 -6.09 -10.94
CA ALA A 168 6.27 -5.32 -9.85
C ALA A 168 5.49 -4.04 -9.54
N LYS A 169 4.90 -3.37 -10.54
CA LYS A 169 4.05 -2.18 -10.38
C LYS A 169 2.82 -2.44 -9.49
N LYS A 170 2.31 -3.66 -9.47
CA LYS A 170 1.17 -4.06 -8.63
C LYS A 170 1.53 -4.27 -7.15
N ILE A 171 2.83 -4.30 -6.83
CA ILE A 171 3.34 -4.66 -5.50
C ILE A 171 4.15 -3.51 -4.89
N THR A 172 4.80 -2.71 -5.73
CA THR A 172 5.72 -1.65 -5.30
C THR A 172 5.58 -0.45 -6.21
N MET A 173 5.33 0.70 -5.64
CA MET A 173 5.21 1.96 -6.39
C MET A 173 6.48 2.26 -7.17
N MET A 174 6.32 2.77 -8.40
CA MET A 174 7.43 3.22 -9.21
C MET A 174 8.16 4.41 -8.56
N PRO A 175 9.45 4.64 -8.87
CA PRO A 175 10.14 5.84 -8.41
C PRO A 175 9.43 7.11 -8.91
N GLY A 176 9.22 8.05 -8.01
CA GLY A 176 8.46 9.29 -8.28
C GLY A 176 6.96 9.19 -7.97
N THR A 177 6.38 7.99 -7.85
CA THR A 177 4.94 7.82 -7.61
C THR A 177 4.59 7.48 -6.17
N SER A 178 5.58 7.40 -5.29
CA SER A 178 5.40 7.10 -3.86
C SER A 178 5.39 8.37 -3.02
N GLU A 179 4.38 8.50 -2.15
CA GLU A 179 4.26 9.60 -1.18
C GLU A 179 5.40 9.65 -0.15
N HIS A 180 6.11 8.55 0.05
CA HIS A 180 7.30 8.57 0.90
C HIS A 180 8.38 9.53 0.39
N GLN A 181 8.41 9.85 -0.91
CA GLN A 181 9.35 10.85 -1.43
C GLN A 181 9.00 12.27 -1.00
N LEU A 182 7.75 12.57 -0.61
CA LEU A 182 7.38 13.85 -0.01
C LEU A 182 7.96 14.03 1.40
N GLY A 183 8.34 12.94 2.08
CA GLY A 183 8.69 12.96 3.49
C GLY A 183 7.50 13.14 4.42
N LEU A 184 6.26 12.96 3.93
CA LEU A 184 5.01 13.18 4.65
C LEU A 184 4.23 11.89 4.92
N ALA A 185 4.76 10.74 4.48
CA ALA A 185 4.17 9.43 4.70
C ALA A 185 5.01 8.60 5.66
N VAL A 186 4.33 7.79 6.48
CA VAL A 186 4.95 6.88 7.44
C VAL A 186 4.20 5.55 7.48
N ASP A 187 4.95 4.44 7.50
CA ASP A 187 4.42 3.10 7.71
C ASP A 187 4.57 2.72 9.17
N LEU A 188 3.45 2.48 9.87
CA LEU A 188 3.41 2.22 11.30
C LEU A 188 2.96 0.80 11.61
N PHE A 189 3.66 0.17 12.56
CA PHE A 189 3.42 -1.19 13.03
C PHE A 189 3.57 -1.26 14.56
N ASP A 190 2.93 -2.25 15.18
CA ASP A 190 3.15 -2.56 16.61
C ASP A 190 4.45 -3.35 16.87
N LYS A 191 5.04 -3.92 15.82
CA LYS A 191 6.31 -4.66 15.82
C LYS A 191 6.86 -4.79 14.41
N GLN A 192 8.06 -5.30 14.26
CA GLN A 192 8.58 -5.69 12.95
C GLN A 192 7.89 -6.95 12.42
N TYR A 193 7.33 -6.87 11.23
CA TYR A 193 6.75 -8.01 10.52
C TYR A 193 7.67 -8.50 9.41
N THR A 194 7.74 -9.83 9.24
CA THR A 194 8.49 -10.47 8.13
C THR A 194 7.65 -10.54 6.86
N ARG A 195 6.32 -10.52 7.00
CA ARG A 195 5.34 -10.45 5.92
C ARG A 195 4.26 -9.45 6.32
N LEU A 196 3.82 -8.66 5.34
CA LEU A 196 2.75 -7.68 5.56
C LEU A 196 1.40 -8.32 5.21
N VAL A 197 0.80 -8.99 6.18
CA VAL A 197 -0.54 -9.61 6.08
C VAL A 197 -1.41 -8.96 7.14
N TYR A 198 -2.29 -8.05 6.73
CA TYR A 198 -3.06 -7.21 7.65
C TYR A 198 -3.86 -8.00 8.69
N SER A 199 -4.48 -9.11 8.29
CA SER A 199 -5.24 -9.96 9.23
C SER A 199 -4.39 -10.65 10.31
N GLU A 200 -3.05 -10.68 10.13
CA GLU A 200 -2.10 -11.21 11.12
C GLU A 200 -1.49 -10.10 12.00
N MET A 201 -1.83 -8.82 11.73
CA MET A 201 -1.36 -7.67 12.49
C MET A 201 -2.26 -7.36 13.68
N ASN A 202 -1.78 -6.53 14.58
CA ASN A 202 -2.53 -6.12 15.76
C ASN A 202 -3.67 -5.18 15.37
N GLN A 203 -4.90 -5.68 15.36
CA GLN A 203 -6.07 -4.91 14.94
C GLN A 203 -6.42 -3.79 15.91
N ASP A 204 -6.14 -3.94 17.22
CA ASP A 204 -6.39 -2.89 18.21
C ASP A 204 -5.44 -1.68 17.99
N PHE A 205 -4.21 -1.92 17.53
CA PHE A 205 -3.27 -0.88 17.14
C PHE A 205 -3.81 -0.03 15.97
N TYR A 206 -4.34 -0.69 14.93
CA TYR A 206 -4.89 0.02 13.78
C TYR A 206 -6.25 0.66 14.09
N ALA A 207 -7.07 0.05 14.95
CA ALA A 207 -8.31 0.67 15.40
C ALA A 207 -8.04 1.98 16.13
N TRP A 208 -7.02 2.01 17.01
CA TRP A 208 -6.60 3.24 17.68
C TRP A 208 -6.13 4.30 16.67
N LEU A 209 -5.30 3.92 15.72
CA LEU A 209 -4.83 4.84 14.67
C LEU A 209 -5.98 5.37 13.82
N ASP A 210 -6.93 4.53 13.43
CA ASP A 210 -8.11 4.92 12.64
C ASP A 210 -9.00 5.92 13.41
N GLU A 211 -9.05 5.83 14.74
CA GLU A 211 -9.81 6.75 15.60
C GLU A 211 -9.06 8.07 15.85
N HIS A 212 -7.74 8.04 16.00
CA HIS A 212 -6.98 9.18 16.55
C HIS A 212 -5.99 9.84 15.60
N CYS A 213 -5.59 9.21 14.48
CA CYS A 213 -4.55 9.77 13.61
C CYS A 213 -4.86 11.18 13.11
N ALA A 214 -6.14 11.50 12.90
CA ALA A 214 -6.60 12.81 12.44
C ALA A 214 -6.34 13.94 13.44
N GLU A 215 -6.29 13.64 14.74
CA GLU A 215 -5.97 14.61 15.79
C GLU A 215 -4.55 15.16 15.62
N TYR A 216 -3.66 14.37 15.01
CA TYR A 216 -2.27 14.70 14.72
C TYR A 216 -2.03 15.12 13.28
N GLY A 217 -3.09 15.24 12.46
CA GLY A 217 -3.01 15.67 11.08
C GLY A 217 -2.68 14.57 10.08
N PHE A 218 -2.81 13.31 10.48
CA PHE A 218 -2.60 12.15 9.62
C PHE A 218 -3.93 11.54 9.15
N ILE A 219 -3.90 10.93 7.99
CA ILE A 219 -4.98 10.11 7.45
C ILE A 219 -4.48 8.70 7.20
N LYS A 220 -5.38 7.71 7.31
CA LYS A 220 -5.18 6.40 6.69
C LYS A 220 -5.28 6.58 5.18
N ARG A 221 -4.14 6.53 4.50
CA ARG A 221 -4.05 6.96 3.10
C ARG A 221 -4.76 6.02 2.12
N TYR A 222 -4.69 4.73 2.39
CA TYR A 222 -5.21 3.67 1.51
C TYR A 222 -6.20 2.77 2.25
N PRO A 223 -7.41 3.26 2.56
CA PRO A 223 -8.42 2.45 3.23
C PRO A 223 -8.94 1.37 2.28
N THR A 224 -9.02 0.12 2.74
CA THR A 224 -9.42 -1.07 1.96
C THR A 224 -10.73 -0.86 1.18
N LYS A 225 -11.73 -0.21 1.80
CA LYS A 225 -13.04 0.08 1.18
C LYS A 225 -12.96 1.06 -0.01
N LYS A 226 -11.89 1.82 -0.13
CA LYS A 226 -11.64 2.79 -1.22
C LYS A 226 -10.59 2.30 -2.22
N LEU A 227 -10.25 1.01 -2.23
CA LEU A 227 -9.23 0.41 -3.10
C LEU A 227 -9.40 0.77 -4.59
N LEU A 228 -10.64 0.83 -5.09
CA LEU A 228 -10.92 1.17 -6.49
C LEU A 228 -10.59 2.63 -6.84
N LEU A 229 -10.55 3.51 -5.86
CA LEU A 229 -10.22 4.93 -6.02
C LEU A 229 -8.74 5.19 -5.79
N THR A 230 -8.17 4.55 -4.77
CA THR A 230 -6.78 4.78 -4.35
C THR A 230 -5.77 3.91 -5.10
N GLY A 231 -6.23 2.78 -5.67
CA GLY A 231 -5.39 1.78 -6.33
C GLY A 231 -4.55 0.91 -5.39
N TRP A 232 -4.55 1.20 -4.08
CA TRP A 232 -3.69 0.53 -3.09
C TRP A 232 -4.46 0.14 -1.84
N ASP A 233 -4.03 -0.94 -1.17
CA ASP A 233 -4.52 -1.41 0.12
C ASP A 233 -3.33 -1.56 1.08
N GLU A 234 -3.03 -0.48 1.80
CA GLU A 234 -1.90 -0.41 2.73
C GLU A 234 -2.36 0.15 4.06
N PRO A 235 -2.97 -0.66 4.92
CA PRO A 235 -3.54 -0.21 6.19
C PRO A 235 -2.52 0.35 7.19
N TRP A 236 -1.23 0.11 6.96
CA TRP A 236 -0.11 0.64 7.75
C TRP A 236 0.36 2.03 7.30
N HIS A 237 -0.07 2.51 6.13
CA HIS A 237 0.42 3.74 5.51
C HIS A 237 -0.42 4.95 5.91
N TYR A 238 0.21 5.85 6.67
CA TYR A 238 -0.40 7.10 7.14
C TYR A 238 0.27 8.30 6.48
N ARG A 239 -0.55 9.24 5.99
CA ARG A 239 -0.10 10.46 5.31
C ARG A 239 -0.46 11.69 6.12
N TYR A 240 0.53 12.57 6.35
CA TYR A 240 0.28 13.89 6.94
C TYR A 240 -0.33 14.85 5.90
N VAL A 241 -1.44 15.47 6.27
CA VAL A 241 -2.18 16.47 5.48
C VAL A 241 -2.58 17.69 6.32
N GLY A 242 -2.11 17.80 7.57
CA GLY A 242 -2.55 18.82 8.51
C GLY A 242 -3.86 18.47 9.23
N VAL A 243 -4.03 19.01 10.44
CA VAL A 243 -5.09 18.58 11.37
C VAL A 243 -6.49 18.85 10.83
N GLU A 244 -6.71 20.01 10.22
CA GLU A 244 -8.03 20.40 9.71
C GLU A 244 -8.50 19.47 8.58
N ALA A 245 -7.65 19.26 7.56
CA ALA A 245 -7.95 18.36 6.46
C ALA A 245 -8.06 16.91 6.91
N ALA A 246 -7.17 16.45 7.81
CA ALA A 246 -7.19 15.08 8.32
C ALA A 246 -8.50 14.76 9.04
N LYS A 247 -8.96 15.63 9.94
CA LYS A 247 -10.24 15.47 10.65
C LYS A 247 -11.39 15.40 9.65
N PHE A 248 -11.44 16.34 8.71
CA PHE A 248 -12.50 16.37 7.72
C PHE A 248 -12.54 15.07 6.87
N ILE A 249 -11.40 14.61 6.39
CA ILE A 249 -11.28 13.39 5.59
C ILE A 249 -11.74 12.16 6.38
N MET A 250 -11.24 12.00 7.61
CA MET A 250 -11.55 10.81 8.42
C MET A 250 -12.99 10.81 8.95
N GLU A 251 -13.52 11.96 9.38
CA GLU A 251 -14.90 12.11 9.89
C GLU A 251 -15.95 11.90 8.78
N ASN A 252 -15.63 12.24 7.54
CA ASN A 252 -16.54 12.09 6.40
C ASN A 252 -16.28 10.84 5.55
N ASP A 253 -15.41 9.96 6.05
CA ASP A 253 -15.10 8.69 5.39
C ASP A 253 -14.61 8.82 3.95
N LEU A 254 -13.85 9.88 3.66
CA LEU A 254 -13.27 10.14 2.35
C LEU A 254 -11.91 9.45 2.20
N CYS A 255 -11.53 9.11 0.95
CA CYS A 255 -10.12 8.93 0.62
C CYS A 255 -9.50 10.26 0.17
N TYR A 256 -8.18 10.28 0.07
CA TYR A 256 -7.48 11.52 -0.27
C TYR A 256 -7.79 12.00 -1.70
N GLU A 257 -8.06 11.08 -2.63
CA GLU A 257 -8.48 11.39 -4.00
C GLU A 257 -9.81 12.14 -4.03
N GLU A 258 -10.81 11.71 -3.26
CA GLU A 258 -12.13 12.38 -3.16
C GLU A 258 -11.99 13.79 -2.56
N PHE A 259 -11.18 13.90 -1.50
CA PHE A 259 -10.89 15.20 -0.90
C PHE A 259 -10.17 16.14 -1.88
N TYR A 260 -9.12 15.66 -2.54
CA TYR A 260 -8.32 16.46 -3.47
C TYR A 260 -9.11 16.93 -4.69
N ALA A 261 -9.99 16.08 -5.23
CA ALA A 261 -10.86 16.38 -6.37
C ALA A 261 -11.84 17.52 -6.10
N HIS A 262 -12.24 17.76 -4.84
CA HIS A 262 -13.07 18.90 -4.51
C HIS A 262 -12.39 20.24 -4.76
N TYR A 263 -11.09 20.33 -4.41
CA TYR A 263 -10.31 21.57 -4.58
C TYR A 263 -9.68 21.70 -5.96
N VAL A 264 -9.52 20.60 -6.68
CA VAL A 264 -8.87 20.52 -8.00
C VAL A 264 -9.84 19.82 -8.97
N PRO A 265 -10.85 20.55 -9.52
CA PRO A 265 -11.92 19.95 -10.33
C PRO A 265 -11.45 19.23 -11.59
N GLU A 266 -10.25 19.56 -12.12
CA GLU A 266 -9.62 18.86 -13.24
C GLU A 266 -8.96 17.52 -12.85
N PHE A 267 -8.74 17.29 -11.55
CA PHE A 267 -8.22 16.02 -11.05
C PHE A 267 -9.24 14.91 -11.29
N LYS A 268 -8.76 13.80 -11.82
CA LYS A 268 -9.55 12.56 -12.03
C LYS A 268 -8.77 11.39 -11.45
N TYR A 269 -9.48 10.49 -10.82
CA TYR A 269 -8.98 9.29 -10.17
C TYR A 269 -9.67 8.03 -10.69
#